data_83c2a20d1f8718983714d98f3f32483a
#
_entry.id   83c2a20d1f8718983714d98f3f32483a
#
_cell.length_a   1.000
_cell.length_b   1.000
_cell.length_c   1.000
_cell.angle_alpha   90.00
_cell.angle_beta   90.00
_cell.angle_gamma   90.00
#
_symmetry.space_group_name_H-M   'P 1'
#
loop_
_entity.id
_entity.type
_entity.pdbx_description
1 polymer ?
#
loop_
_entity_poly.entity_id
_entity_poly.type
_entity_poly.pdbx_seq_one_letter_code
_entity_poly.pdbx_strand_id
1 'polypeptide(L)'
;MAIRCGEVQKLATIPGKGFIEGPSYCPDDGFLYFVEIEAGWISRVSMDGKYEQFYNIGAPGGLMGPNGMIYDSKEKRLLIAHRDMGVVSLDPKTKKAEVIVGDYKGKKFNGPNDLIIDSKGNIFFSDPWGTSISNPVGSVYRWDAKTGQTDAFMEHMAFPNGVLISPDEQFIYVCEFGQNRVMRAFLADGGKSHVFMHAMTYFSGGMGPDSMGMDMEGNLYVGHFGYGKVFVVEPRLGEVIEVIDVPDKEATGTDNARFGGPDNKTLFITEGFQRNIYKVPVSIPGLPIPYIPAG
;
A
#
# COMPACT_ATOMS: atom_id res chain seq x y z
N MET A 1 20.84 10.09 10.82
CA MET A 1 21.58 10.02 9.53
C MET A 1 20.69 10.65 8.50
N ALA A 2 21.20 11.55 7.65
CA ALA A 2 20.34 12.07 6.58
C ALA A 2 20.01 10.92 5.60
N ILE A 3 18.74 10.71 5.32
CA ILE A 3 18.27 9.78 4.29
C ILE A 3 18.77 10.35 2.97
N ARG A 4 19.56 9.58 2.26
CA ARG A 4 20.04 9.96 0.94
C ARG A 4 19.30 9.14 -0.08
N CYS A 5 18.31 9.75 -0.72
CA CYS A 5 17.69 9.21 -1.92
C CYS A 5 18.55 9.55 -3.13
N GLY A 6 18.80 8.58 -3.99
CA GLY A 6 19.47 8.81 -5.26
C GLY A 6 18.54 9.47 -6.28
N GLU A 7 19.00 9.55 -7.52
CA GLU A 7 18.21 10.12 -8.62
C GLU A 7 16.96 9.28 -8.92
N VAL A 8 15.83 9.95 -9.10
CA VAL A 8 14.58 9.30 -9.53
C VAL A 8 14.68 8.96 -11.01
N GLN A 9 14.55 7.70 -11.35
CA GLN A 9 14.62 7.20 -12.71
C GLN A 9 13.30 6.55 -13.10
N LYS A 10 12.83 6.85 -14.31
CA LYS A 10 11.68 6.14 -14.86
C LYS A 10 12.08 4.71 -15.21
N LEU A 11 11.40 3.73 -14.59
CA LEU A 11 11.58 2.31 -14.89
C LEU A 11 10.79 1.91 -16.12
N ALA A 12 9.51 2.30 -16.18
CA ALA A 12 8.63 1.96 -17.29
C ALA A 12 7.46 2.96 -17.39
N THR A 13 6.93 3.10 -18.60
CA THR A 13 5.58 3.62 -18.85
C THR A 13 4.70 2.47 -19.28
N ILE A 14 3.61 2.22 -18.58
CA ILE A 14 2.74 1.08 -18.79
C ILE A 14 1.71 1.41 -19.87
N PRO A 15 1.63 0.64 -20.97
CA PRO A 15 0.66 0.89 -22.02
C PRO A 15 -0.78 0.68 -21.55
N GLY A 16 -1.75 1.30 -22.22
CA GLY A 16 -3.17 1.12 -21.89
C GLY A 16 -3.83 2.35 -21.30
N LYS A 17 -4.93 2.15 -20.59
CA LYS A 17 -5.75 3.20 -19.98
C LYS A 17 -6.08 2.82 -18.53
N GLY A 18 -6.52 3.80 -17.75
CA GLY A 18 -6.85 3.65 -16.35
C GLY A 18 -5.63 3.70 -15.42
N PHE A 19 -5.88 3.55 -14.13
CA PHE A 19 -4.86 3.67 -13.10
C PHE A 19 -4.02 2.40 -12.94
N ILE A 20 -2.75 2.60 -12.60
CA ILE A 20 -1.88 1.54 -12.06
C ILE A 20 -1.67 1.82 -10.58
N GLU A 21 -1.56 0.78 -9.76
CA GLU A 21 -1.53 0.84 -8.31
C GLU A 21 -0.82 -0.37 -7.69
N GLY A 22 -0.65 -0.37 -6.37
CA GLY A 22 -0.25 -1.52 -5.56
C GLY A 22 1.08 -2.16 -5.96
N PRO A 23 2.17 -1.40 -6.12
CA PRO A 23 3.45 -1.97 -6.49
C PRO A 23 3.99 -2.87 -5.37
N SER A 24 4.39 -4.09 -5.71
CA SER A 24 4.95 -5.06 -4.77
C SER A 24 6.05 -5.88 -5.42
N TYR A 25 7.27 -5.77 -4.90
CA TYR A 25 8.39 -6.54 -5.41
C TYR A 25 8.35 -7.98 -4.90
N CYS A 26 8.50 -8.93 -5.81
CA CYS A 26 8.62 -10.35 -5.49
C CYS A 26 10.10 -10.76 -5.58
N PRO A 27 10.78 -11.03 -4.46
CA PRO A 27 12.19 -11.43 -4.48
C PRO A 27 12.40 -12.83 -5.06
N ASP A 28 11.37 -13.67 -5.11
CA ASP A 28 11.48 -15.04 -5.60
C ASP A 28 11.62 -15.13 -7.12
N ASP A 29 11.13 -14.14 -7.86
CA ASP A 29 11.26 -14.10 -9.34
C ASP A 29 11.89 -12.80 -9.87
N GLY A 30 12.10 -11.80 -9.00
CA GLY A 30 12.76 -10.54 -9.33
C GLY A 30 11.90 -9.52 -10.09
N PHE A 31 10.59 -9.72 -10.12
CA PHE A 31 9.66 -8.79 -10.74
C PHE A 31 9.01 -7.84 -9.73
N LEU A 32 8.72 -6.62 -10.18
CA LEU A 32 7.78 -5.74 -9.52
C LEU A 32 6.39 -6.02 -10.07
N TYR A 33 5.50 -6.52 -9.24
CA TYR A 33 4.08 -6.68 -9.55
C TYR A 33 3.33 -5.39 -9.24
N PHE A 34 2.25 -5.14 -9.95
CA PHE A 34 1.35 -4.01 -9.75
C PHE A 34 -0.03 -4.33 -10.36
N VAL A 35 -1.04 -3.52 -10.05
CA VAL A 35 -2.39 -3.70 -10.57
C VAL A 35 -2.71 -2.66 -11.64
N GLU A 36 -3.56 -3.05 -12.60
CA GLU A 36 -4.24 -2.17 -13.54
C GLU A 36 -5.73 -2.19 -13.17
N ILE A 37 -6.15 -1.20 -12.41
CA ILE A 37 -7.42 -1.22 -11.67
C ILE A 37 -8.61 -1.51 -12.58
N GLU A 38 -8.87 -0.64 -13.58
CA GLU A 38 -10.06 -0.72 -14.41
C GLU A 38 -10.02 -1.91 -15.39
N ALA A 39 -8.83 -2.35 -15.74
CA ALA A 39 -8.64 -3.50 -16.63
C ALA A 39 -8.66 -4.85 -15.90
N GLY A 40 -8.55 -4.82 -14.56
CA GLY A 40 -8.56 -6.02 -13.72
C GLY A 40 -7.32 -6.90 -13.85
N TRP A 41 -6.20 -6.34 -14.29
CA TRP A 41 -4.96 -7.09 -14.43
C TRP A 41 -4.06 -6.94 -13.21
N ILE A 42 -3.50 -8.06 -12.78
CA ILE A 42 -2.23 -8.10 -12.09
C ILE A 42 -1.17 -8.16 -13.17
N SER A 43 -0.32 -7.13 -13.22
CA SER A 43 0.76 -7.00 -14.18
C SER A 43 2.10 -6.98 -13.49
N ARG A 44 3.18 -7.14 -14.22
CA ARG A 44 4.52 -7.06 -13.63
C ARG A 44 5.52 -6.44 -14.60
N VAL A 45 6.57 -5.88 -14.03
CA VAL A 45 7.68 -5.29 -14.75
C VAL A 45 9.00 -5.81 -14.19
N SER A 46 9.94 -6.14 -15.06
CA SER A 46 11.29 -6.54 -14.66
C SER A 46 12.12 -5.30 -14.29
N MET A 47 13.27 -5.51 -13.63
CA MET A 47 14.16 -4.43 -13.22
C MET A 47 14.80 -3.66 -14.40
N ASP A 48 14.72 -4.19 -15.62
CA ASP A 48 15.12 -3.57 -16.89
C ASP A 48 13.95 -2.94 -17.67
N GLY A 49 12.74 -2.88 -17.06
CA GLY A 49 11.58 -2.17 -17.57
C GLY A 49 10.69 -2.97 -18.54
N LYS A 50 10.87 -4.28 -18.68
CA LYS A 50 10.00 -5.11 -19.53
C LYS A 50 8.69 -5.41 -18.82
N TYR A 51 7.61 -4.90 -19.39
CA TYR A 51 6.23 -5.06 -18.92
C TYR A 51 5.58 -6.31 -19.49
N GLU A 52 4.76 -6.99 -18.66
CA GLU A 52 3.82 -8.02 -19.11
C GLU A 52 2.56 -8.07 -18.23
N GLN A 53 1.42 -8.37 -18.84
CA GLN A 53 0.20 -8.72 -18.14
C GLN A 53 0.32 -10.16 -17.63
N PHE A 54 0.14 -10.35 -16.31
CA PHE A 54 0.43 -11.62 -15.66
C PHE A 54 -0.80 -12.47 -15.39
N TYR A 55 -1.84 -11.88 -14.77
CA TYR A 55 -3.07 -12.57 -14.39
C TYR A 55 -4.25 -11.59 -14.37
N ASN A 56 -5.36 -11.94 -15.06
CA ASN A 56 -6.58 -11.13 -14.99
C ASN A 56 -7.47 -11.63 -13.86
N ILE A 57 -7.65 -10.80 -12.84
CA ILE A 57 -8.50 -11.10 -11.68
C ILE A 57 -9.91 -10.51 -11.84
N GLY A 58 -10.08 -9.64 -12.84
CA GLY A 58 -11.35 -8.98 -13.13
C GLY A 58 -11.49 -7.58 -12.50
N ALA A 59 -12.38 -6.80 -13.10
CA ALA A 59 -12.79 -5.48 -12.61
C ALA A 59 -14.24 -5.22 -13.03
N PRO A 60 -15.24 -5.77 -12.33
CA PRO A 60 -16.64 -5.57 -12.65
C PRO A 60 -17.00 -4.09 -12.76
N GLY A 61 -17.57 -3.67 -13.92
CA GLY A 61 -17.89 -2.26 -14.19
C GLY A 61 -16.67 -1.33 -14.34
N GLY A 62 -15.44 -1.87 -14.44
CA GLY A 62 -14.21 -1.11 -14.63
C GLY A 62 -13.68 -0.36 -13.39
N LEU A 63 -14.47 -0.17 -12.34
CA LEU A 63 -14.07 0.55 -11.11
C LEU A 63 -13.90 -0.38 -9.90
N MET A 64 -14.43 -1.60 -9.98
CA MET A 64 -14.43 -2.55 -8.88
C MET A 64 -13.30 -3.59 -8.99
N GLY A 65 -12.15 -3.16 -9.51
CA GLY A 65 -10.96 -3.99 -9.74
C GLY A 65 -10.04 -4.13 -8.54
N PRO A 66 -8.87 -4.78 -8.76
CA PRO A 66 -7.79 -4.83 -7.77
C PRO A 66 -7.24 -3.43 -7.50
N ASN A 67 -6.77 -3.19 -6.28
CA ASN A 67 -6.15 -1.93 -5.88
C ASN A 67 -4.81 -2.20 -5.17
N GLY A 68 -4.68 -1.97 -3.87
CA GLY A 68 -3.44 -2.24 -3.16
C GLY A 68 -3.05 -3.73 -3.19
N MET A 69 -1.75 -4.00 -3.22
CA MET A 69 -1.22 -5.36 -3.26
C MET A 69 0.11 -5.44 -2.51
N ILE A 70 0.33 -6.57 -1.82
CA ILE A 70 1.62 -6.91 -1.21
C ILE A 70 2.02 -8.34 -1.54
N TYR A 71 3.33 -8.60 -1.62
CA TYR A 71 3.86 -9.94 -1.67
C TYR A 71 4.12 -10.44 -0.23
N ASP A 72 3.40 -11.48 0.16
CA ASP A 72 3.64 -12.22 1.39
C ASP A 72 4.82 -13.18 1.17
N SER A 73 6.00 -12.78 1.62
CA SER A 73 7.23 -13.53 1.44
C SER A 73 7.27 -14.84 2.23
N LYS A 74 6.45 -14.97 3.27
CA LYS A 74 6.35 -16.18 4.08
C LYS A 74 5.53 -17.27 3.39
N GLU A 75 4.35 -16.91 2.90
CA GLU A 75 3.42 -17.84 2.26
C GLU A 75 3.59 -17.88 0.72
N LYS A 76 4.51 -17.06 0.17
CA LYS A 76 4.87 -17.01 -1.25
C LYS A 76 3.66 -16.68 -2.16
N ARG A 77 2.87 -15.70 -1.77
CA ARG A 77 1.64 -15.31 -2.46
C ARG A 77 1.51 -13.79 -2.56
N LEU A 78 0.73 -13.33 -3.52
CA LEU A 78 0.27 -11.95 -3.59
C LEU A 78 -1.04 -11.84 -2.80
N LEU A 79 -1.14 -10.86 -1.90
CA LEU A 79 -2.38 -10.46 -1.25
C LEU A 79 -2.86 -9.17 -1.90
N ILE A 80 -4.11 -9.14 -2.30
CA ILE A 80 -4.70 -8.09 -3.12
C ILE A 80 -5.96 -7.57 -2.44
N ALA A 81 -6.01 -6.26 -2.18
CA ALA A 81 -7.26 -5.59 -1.85
C ALA A 81 -8.06 -5.39 -3.13
N HIS A 82 -9.18 -6.11 -3.27
CA HIS A 82 -10.03 -6.06 -4.44
C HIS A 82 -11.37 -5.42 -4.10
N ARG A 83 -11.72 -4.35 -4.79
CA ARG A 83 -12.89 -3.52 -4.47
C ARG A 83 -14.23 -4.29 -4.44
N ASP A 84 -14.41 -5.29 -5.30
CA ASP A 84 -15.65 -6.11 -5.31
C ASP A 84 -15.52 -7.41 -4.50
N MET A 85 -14.33 -8.01 -4.48
CA MET A 85 -14.13 -9.36 -3.92
C MET A 85 -13.65 -9.37 -2.46
N GLY A 86 -13.15 -8.24 -1.94
CA GLY A 86 -12.54 -8.19 -0.62
C GLY A 86 -11.03 -8.42 -0.67
N VAL A 87 -10.48 -9.26 0.18
CA VAL A 87 -9.05 -9.62 0.17
C VAL A 87 -8.87 -10.94 -0.57
N VAL A 88 -8.04 -10.92 -1.60
CA VAL A 88 -7.76 -12.08 -2.46
C VAL A 88 -6.30 -12.48 -2.33
N SER A 89 -6.05 -13.78 -2.27
CA SER A 89 -4.73 -14.40 -2.39
C SER A 89 -4.53 -14.90 -3.81
N LEU A 90 -3.37 -14.64 -4.39
CA LEU A 90 -2.95 -15.19 -5.68
C LEU A 90 -1.58 -15.84 -5.53
N ASP A 91 -1.49 -17.14 -5.81
CA ASP A 91 -0.22 -17.85 -5.93
C ASP A 91 0.40 -17.53 -7.31
N PRO A 92 1.55 -16.84 -7.38
CA PRO A 92 2.14 -16.46 -8.65
C PRO A 92 2.69 -17.63 -9.46
N LYS A 93 2.97 -18.78 -8.83
CA LYS A 93 3.49 -19.98 -9.54
C LYS A 93 2.37 -20.77 -10.19
N THR A 94 1.30 -21.01 -9.45
CA THR A 94 0.16 -21.83 -9.92
C THR A 94 -0.93 -21.02 -10.59
N LYS A 95 -0.90 -19.70 -10.43
CA LYS A 95 -1.96 -18.75 -10.84
C LYS A 95 -3.33 -19.08 -10.24
N LYS A 96 -3.34 -19.72 -9.07
CA LYS A 96 -4.58 -19.98 -8.34
C LYS A 96 -4.91 -18.76 -7.48
N ALA A 97 -6.10 -18.20 -7.69
CA ALA A 97 -6.64 -17.13 -6.87
C ALA A 97 -7.75 -17.65 -5.97
N GLU A 98 -7.82 -17.14 -4.74
CA GLU A 98 -8.89 -17.45 -3.80
C GLU A 98 -9.20 -16.24 -2.90
N VAL A 99 -10.50 -16.07 -2.58
CA VAL A 99 -10.94 -15.02 -1.67
C VAL A 99 -10.65 -15.47 -0.23
N ILE A 100 -9.88 -14.67 0.51
CA ILE A 100 -9.60 -14.89 1.94
C ILE A 100 -10.68 -14.26 2.80
N VAL A 101 -11.07 -13.02 2.47
CA VAL A 101 -12.06 -12.24 3.22
C VAL A 101 -12.98 -11.56 2.23
N GLY A 102 -14.22 -12.03 2.09
CA GLY A 102 -15.19 -11.50 1.11
C GLY A 102 -16.21 -10.53 1.69
N ASP A 103 -16.43 -10.60 3.00
CA ASP A 103 -17.45 -9.80 3.68
C ASP A 103 -17.14 -9.58 5.16
N TYR A 104 -17.88 -8.65 5.77
CA TYR A 104 -17.93 -8.45 7.21
C TYR A 104 -19.38 -8.59 7.71
N LYS A 105 -19.64 -9.60 8.53
CA LYS A 105 -20.97 -9.92 9.09
C LYS A 105 -22.03 -10.11 8.02
N GLY A 106 -21.68 -10.76 6.90
CA GLY A 106 -22.58 -11.03 5.78
C GLY A 106 -22.85 -9.85 4.85
N LYS A 107 -22.14 -8.72 5.02
CA LYS A 107 -22.23 -7.53 4.17
C LYS A 107 -20.90 -7.34 3.43
N LYS A 108 -20.94 -7.21 2.11
CA LYS A 108 -19.76 -6.86 1.31
C LYS A 108 -19.12 -5.58 1.81
N PHE A 109 -17.80 -5.49 1.67
CA PHE A 109 -17.05 -4.25 1.87
C PHE A 109 -17.49 -3.19 0.84
N ASN A 110 -17.25 -1.93 1.13
CA ASN A 110 -17.58 -0.84 0.23
C ASN A 110 -16.63 -0.79 -0.97
N GLY A 111 -15.38 -1.18 -0.78
CA GLY A 111 -14.33 -1.27 -1.79
C GLY A 111 -12.95 -1.20 -1.15
N PRO A 112 -12.40 -2.36 -0.72
CA PRO A 112 -11.05 -2.43 -0.15
C PRO A 112 -10.00 -1.76 -1.04
N ASN A 113 -9.08 -1.03 -0.41
CA ASN A 113 -8.12 -0.19 -1.11
C ASN A 113 -6.67 -0.65 -0.90
N ASP A 114 -6.12 -0.61 0.32
CA ASP A 114 -4.74 -1.03 0.59
C ASP A 114 -4.70 -2.02 1.76
N LEU A 115 -3.60 -2.74 1.92
CA LEU A 115 -3.45 -3.77 2.93
C LEU A 115 -2.01 -3.98 3.40
N ILE A 116 -1.88 -4.53 4.62
CA ILE A 116 -0.62 -4.96 5.21
C ILE A 116 -0.84 -6.23 6.03
N ILE A 117 0.21 -7.05 6.21
CA ILE A 117 0.20 -8.21 7.10
C ILE A 117 1.18 -8.02 8.27
N ASP A 118 0.83 -8.52 9.44
CA ASP A 118 1.73 -8.62 10.58
C ASP A 118 2.57 -9.93 10.55
N SER A 119 3.50 -10.08 11.48
CA SER A 119 4.37 -11.28 11.61
C SER A 119 3.60 -12.58 11.85
N LYS A 120 2.35 -12.49 12.34
CA LYS A 120 1.46 -13.63 12.61
C LYS A 120 0.59 -13.98 11.41
N GLY A 121 0.63 -13.17 10.34
CA GLY A 121 -0.18 -13.33 9.13
C GLY A 121 -1.57 -12.71 9.22
N ASN A 122 -1.87 -11.91 10.26
CA ASN A 122 -3.11 -11.15 10.32
C ASN A 122 -3.08 -10.05 9.27
N ILE A 123 -4.20 -9.81 8.60
CA ILE A 123 -4.31 -8.83 7.52
C ILE A 123 -5.07 -7.61 8.03
N PHE A 124 -4.48 -6.43 7.85
CA PHE A 124 -5.15 -5.16 8.06
C PHE A 124 -5.39 -4.52 6.69
N PHE A 125 -6.60 -4.09 6.41
CA PHE A 125 -6.94 -3.50 5.12
C PHE A 125 -7.94 -2.35 5.26
N SER A 126 -7.78 -1.34 4.43
CA SER A 126 -8.64 -0.18 4.39
C SER A 126 -9.83 -0.39 3.46
N ASP A 127 -10.99 0.19 3.81
CA ASP A 127 -12.23 0.16 3.04
C ASP A 127 -12.83 1.58 2.97
N PRO A 128 -12.32 2.42 2.04
CA PRO A 128 -12.63 3.84 2.01
C PRO A 128 -13.89 4.22 1.25
N TRP A 129 -14.44 3.40 0.35
CA TRP A 129 -15.46 3.85 -0.60
C TRP A 129 -16.78 4.30 0.06
N GLY A 130 -17.38 5.32 -0.54
CA GLY A 130 -18.62 5.91 -0.02
C GLY A 130 -18.42 6.88 1.14
N THR A 131 -17.18 7.20 1.50
CA THR A 131 -16.84 8.10 2.59
C THR A 131 -16.46 9.51 2.11
N SER A 132 -16.63 10.48 2.99
CA SER A 132 -16.17 11.86 2.81
C SER A 132 -15.86 12.50 4.17
N ILE A 133 -15.32 13.72 4.16
CA ILE A 133 -15.09 14.50 5.41
C ILE A 133 -16.40 14.72 6.17
N SER A 134 -17.50 14.98 5.47
CA SER A 134 -18.81 15.20 6.10
C SER A 134 -19.55 13.92 6.46
N ASN A 135 -19.13 12.78 5.92
CA ASN A 135 -19.70 11.46 6.20
C ASN A 135 -18.58 10.42 6.28
N PRO A 136 -17.79 10.40 7.37
CA PRO A 136 -16.63 9.52 7.53
C PRO A 136 -17.06 8.10 7.89
N VAL A 137 -17.45 7.32 6.89
CA VAL A 137 -17.88 5.91 7.04
C VAL A 137 -16.79 4.91 6.66
N GLY A 138 -15.59 5.39 6.28
CA GLY A 138 -14.46 4.55 5.96
C GLY A 138 -13.92 3.81 7.20
N SER A 139 -13.37 2.63 6.98
CA SER A 139 -12.88 1.76 8.04
C SER A 139 -11.55 1.10 7.66
N VAL A 140 -10.80 0.70 8.68
CA VAL A 140 -9.75 -0.31 8.55
C VAL A 140 -10.27 -1.57 9.23
N TYR A 141 -10.21 -2.68 8.52
CA TYR A 141 -10.57 -3.99 9.04
C TYR A 141 -9.33 -4.80 9.39
N ARG A 142 -9.47 -5.72 10.33
CA ARG A 142 -8.47 -6.71 10.69
C ARG A 142 -9.02 -8.12 10.53
N TRP A 143 -8.37 -8.94 9.71
CA TRP A 143 -8.63 -10.37 9.61
C TRP A 143 -7.60 -11.14 10.44
N ASP A 144 -8.08 -12.04 11.30
CA ASP A 144 -7.25 -12.87 12.18
C ASP A 144 -6.92 -14.19 11.48
N ALA A 145 -5.64 -14.42 11.17
CA ALA A 145 -5.17 -15.61 10.46
C ALA A 145 -5.44 -16.92 11.19
N LYS A 146 -5.50 -16.88 12.52
CA LYS A 146 -5.72 -18.08 13.34
C LYS A 146 -7.19 -18.49 13.40
N THR A 147 -8.09 -17.51 13.47
CA THR A 147 -9.52 -17.76 13.68
C THR A 147 -10.35 -17.60 12.42
N GLY A 148 -9.82 -16.91 11.40
CA GLY A 148 -10.54 -16.53 10.20
C GLY A 148 -11.59 -15.43 10.43
N GLN A 149 -11.63 -14.83 11.62
CA GLN A 149 -12.58 -13.77 11.94
C GLN A 149 -12.09 -12.42 11.46
N THR A 150 -13.04 -11.58 11.05
CA THR A 150 -12.79 -10.19 10.67
C THR A 150 -13.45 -9.26 11.68
N ASP A 151 -12.72 -8.24 12.11
CA ASP A 151 -13.20 -7.19 12.99
C ASP A 151 -13.07 -5.82 12.31
N ALA A 152 -14.02 -4.89 12.56
CA ALA A 152 -13.83 -3.49 12.28
C ALA A 152 -12.81 -2.96 13.27
N PHE A 153 -11.61 -2.61 12.79
CA PHE A 153 -10.46 -2.28 13.63
C PHE A 153 -10.38 -0.77 13.90
N MET A 154 -10.52 0.06 12.87
CA MET A 154 -10.68 1.51 12.99
C MET A 154 -11.90 1.92 12.17
N GLU A 155 -12.75 2.77 12.73
CA GLU A 155 -13.97 3.21 12.09
C GLU A 155 -14.04 4.75 12.04
N HIS A 156 -15.01 5.28 11.29
CA HIS A 156 -15.27 6.72 11.17
C HIS A 156 -14.13 7.54 10.58
N MET A 157 -13.44 6.97 9.58
CA MET A 157 -12.34 7.62 8.87
C MET A 157 -12.80 8.23 7.54
N ALA A 158 -12.23 9.38 7.21
CA ALA A 158 -12.47 10.05 5.94
C ALA A 158 -11.50 9.55 4.87
N PHE A 159 -11.88 8.53 4.13
CA PHE A 159 -11.10 7.88 3.09
C PHE A 159 -9.76 7.33 3.62
N PRO A 160 -9.77 6.30 4.51
CA PRO A 160 -8.56 5.59 4.88
C PRO A 160 -8.00 4.87 3.64
N ASN A 161 -6.71 5.08 3.36
CA ASN A 161 -6.04 4.56 2.18
C ASN A 161 -4.88 3.65 2.62
N GLY A 162 -3.63 4.03 2.42
CA GLY A 162 -2.47 3.24 2.82
C GLY A 162 -2.47 2.82 4.28
N VAL A 163 -2.09 1.56 4.55
CA VAL A 163 -2.01 0.99 5.90
C VAL A 163 -0.63 0.36 6.09
N LEU A 164 0.04 0.66 7.20
CA LEU A 164 1.32 0.05 7.60
C LEU A 164 1.37 -0.28 9.09
N ILE A 165 2.26 -1.21 9.43
CA ILE A 165 2.59 -1.58 10.82
C ILE A 165 4.08 -1.30 11.05
N SER A 166 4.44 -0.77 12.23
CA SER A 166 5.84 -0.54 12.61
C SER A 166 6.64 -1.84 12.73
N PRO A 167 7.99 -1.80 12.60
CA PRO A 167 8.82 -3.00 12.69
C PRO A 167 8.70 -3.76 14.01
N ASP A 168 8.43 -3.07 15.09
CA ASP A 168 8.22 -3.63 16.43
C ASP A 168 6.76 -4.05 16.70
N GLU A 169 5.88 -3.89 15.69
CA GLU A 169 4.44 -4.13 15.77
C GLU A 169 3.75 -3.40 16.94
N GLN A 170 4.29 -2.26 17.35
CA GLN A 170 3.67 -1.42 18.38
C GLN A 170 2.73 -0.36 17.82
N PHE A 171 2.89 -0.01 16.54
CA PHE A 171 2.09 1.04 15.90
C PHE A 171 1.46 0.57 14.59
N ILE A 172 0.27 1.09 14.31
CA ILE A 172 -0.34 1.09 13.00
C ILE A 172 -0.43 2.53 12.49
N TYR A 173 -0.14 2.70 11.20
CA TYR A 173 -0.23 3.97 10.49
C TYR A 173 -1.28 3.86 9.39
N VAL A 174 -2.07 4.90 9.21
CA VAL A 174 -3.10 4.95 8.16
C VAL A 174 -3.05 6.30 7.46
N CYS A 175 -2.92 6.29 6.14
CA CYS A 175 -3.16 7.47 5.33
C CYS A 175 -4.66 7.81 5.36
N GLU A 176 -5.04 8.87 6.05
CA GLU A 176 -6.40 9.39 5.96
C GLU A 176 -6.46 10.46 4.87
N PHE A 177 -6.64 9.98 3.65
CA PHE A 177 -6.59 10.77 2.41
C PHE A 177 -7.53 11.98 2.46
N GLY A 178 -8.78 11.78 2.88
CA GLY A 178 -9.78 12.85 2.93
C GLY A 178 -9.48 13.97 3.94
N GLN A 179 -8.56 13.72 4.88
CA GLN A 179 -8.14 14.72 5.88
C GLN A 179 -6.69 15.21 5.63
N ASN A 180 -6.07 14.77 4.54
CA ASN A 180 -4.69 15.12 4.17
C ASN A 180 -3.68 14.91 5.30
N ARG A 181 -3.74 13.72 5.95
CA ARG A 181 -2.91 13.39 7.11
C ARG A 181 -2.58 11.91 7.20
N VAL A 182 -1.50 11.59 7.94
CA VAL A 182 -1.22 10.23 8.40
C VAL A 182 -1.65 10.10 9.86
N MET A 183 -2.47 9.13 10.14
CA MET A 183 -2.87 8.73 11.49
C MET A 183 -1.92 7.69 12.05
N ARG A 184 -1.70 7.72 13.37
CA ARG A 184 -0.97 6.69 14.12
C ARG A 184 -1.77 6.26 15.34
N ALA A 185 -1.77 4.96 15.63
CA ALA A 185 -2.33 4.42 16.86
C ALA A 185 -1.39 3.34 17.43
N PHE A 186 -1.41 3.17 18.76
CA PHE A 186 -0.74 2.04 19.40
C PHE A 186 -1.54 0.77 19.19
N LEU A 187 -0.88 -0.30 18.80
CA LEU A 187 -1.45 -1.64 18.78
C LEU A 187 -1.48 -2.20 20.20
N ALA A 188 -2.62 -2.70 20.62
CA ALA A 188 -2.85 -3.29 21.92
C ALA A 188 -3.34 -4.76 21.79
N ASP A 189 -3.32 -5.51 22.88
CA ASP A 189 -3.78 -6.90 22.94
C ASP A 189 -3.18 -7.81 21.85
N GLY A 190 -1.90 -7.59 21.54
CA GLY A 190 -1.18 -8.34 20.50
C GLY A 190 -1.70 -8.06 19.10
N GLY A 191 -2.13 -6.82 18.83
CA GLY A 191 -2.65 -6.35 17.55
C GLY A 191 -4.15 -6.57 17.35
N LYS A 192 -4.91 -6.92 18.41
CA LYS A 192 -6.37 -7.13 18.33
C LYS A 192 -7.18 -5.85 18.54
N SER A 193 -6.58 -4.85 19.16
CA SER A 193 -7.19 -3.54 19.42
C SER A 193 -6.15 -2.44 19.25
N HIS A 194 -6.58 -1.21 19.32
CA HIS A 194 -5.71 -0.04 19.29
C HIS A 194 -6.12 0.99 20.35
N VAL A 195 -5.16 1.82 20.75
CA VAL A 195 -5.37 2.94 21.68
C VAL A 195 -4.62 4.19 21.21
N PHE A 196 -4.99 5.34 21.73
CA PHE A 196 -4.34 6.63 21.45
C PHE A 196 -4.19 6.96 19.95
N MET A 197 -5.25 6.76 19.16
CA MET A 197 -5.27 7.17 17.77
C MET A 197 -5.18 8.70 17.66
N HIS A 198 -4.21 9.18 16.89
CA HIS A 198 -3.99 10.61 16.69
C HIS A 198 -3.39 10.89 15.31
N ALA A 199 -3.52 12.13 14.84
CA ALA A 199 -2.81 12.55 13.64
C ALA A 199 -1.31 12.71 13.96
N MET A 200 -0.47 11.98 13.22
CA MET A 200 0.97 12.04 13.36
C MET A 200 1.55 13.19 12.54
N THR A 201 1.09 13.34 11.30
CA THR A 201 1.52 14.42 10.42
C THR A 201 0.37 14.90 9.53
N TYR A 202 0.39 16.17 9.19
CA TYR A 202 -0.53 16.79 8.23
C TYR A 202 0.26 17.28 7.03
N PHE A 203 -0.35 17.14 5.85
CA PHE A 203 0.19 17.72 4.63
C PHE A 203 -0.64 18.94 4.23
N SER A 204 -0.06 19.78 3.36
CA SER A 204 -0.73 20.92 2.75
C SER A 204 -0.61 20.87 1.24
N GLY A 205 -1.68 21.19 0.53
CA GLY A 205 -1.73 21.07 -0.93
C GLY A 205 -1.98 19.62 -1.40
N GLY A 206 -2.03 19.43 -2.72
CA GLY A 206 -2.41 18.16 -3.32
C GLY A 206 -3.83 17.72 -2.95
N MET A 207 -4.10 16.43 -3.03
CA MET A 207 -5.39 15.84 -2.64
C MET A 207 -5.28 15.09 -1.31
N GLY A 208 -4.21 14.33 -1.12
CA GLY A 208 -3.99 13.61 0.13
C GLY A 208 -2.92 12.52 0.05
N PRO A 209 -2.44 12.02 1.20
CA PRO A 209 -1.55 10.87 1.25
C PRO A 209 -2.31 9.62 0.79
N ASP A 210 -1.77 8.94 -0.20
CA ASP A 210 -2.42 7.75 -0.79
C ASP A 210 -1.90 6.49 -0.11
N SER A 211 -0.82 5.91 -0.57
CA SER A 211 -0.20 4.78 0.09
C SER A 211 1.22 5.09 0.57
N MET A 212 1.83 4.18 1.32
CA MET A 212 3.15 4.41 1.91
C MET A 212 3.96 3.12 2.06
N GLY A 213 5.29 3.26 1.99
CA GLY A 213 6.27 2.26 2.40
C GLY A 213 6.96 2.65 3.68
N MET A 214 7.76 1.74 4.24
CA MET A 214 8.56 1.98 5.45
C MET A 214 9.95 1.41 5.28
N ASP A 215 10.96 2.12 5.78
CA ASP A 215 12.32 1.61 5.87
C ASP A 215 12.59 0.91 7.22
N MET A 216 13.77 0.32 7.35
CA MET A 216 14.19 -0.41 8.56
C MET A 216 14.38 0.49 9.79
N GLU A 217 14.46 1.81 9.64
CA GLU A 217 14.48 2.78 10.74
C GLU A 217 13.07 3.26 11.12
N GLY A 218 12.03 2.80 10.39
CA GLY A 218 10.64 3.15 10.62
C GLY A 218 10.20 4.44 9.95
N ASN A 219 11.03 5.08 9.10
CA ASN A 219 10.60 6.25 8.35
C ASN A 219 9.54 5.85 7.32
N LEU A 220 8.49 6.67 7.22
CA LEU A 220 7.39 6.48 6.29
C LEU A 220 7.70 7.20 4.97
N TYR A 221 7.56 6.50 3.86
CA TYR A 221 7.64 7.07 2.51
C TYR A 221 6.24 7.17 1.94
N VAL A 222 5.66 8.34 2.02
CA VAL A 222 4.24 8.60 1.76
C VAL A 222 4.06 9.15 0.35
N GLY A 223 3.44 8.36 -0.54
CA GLY A 223 2.98 8.83 -1.85
C GLY A 223 1.86 9.84 -1.67
N HIS A 224 2.00 11.02 -2.27
CA HIS A 224 1.01 12.08 -2.09
C HIS A 224 0.33 12.42 -3.42
N PHE A 225 -0.92 11.99 -3.53
CA PHE A 225 -1.76 12.15 -4.71
C PHE A 225 -2.11 13.62 -4.97
N GLY A 226 -2.06 14.03 -6.22
CA GLY A 226 -2.27 15.42 -6.62
C GLY A 226 -1.06 16.32 -6.45
N TYR A 227 0.12 15.78 -6.09
CA TYR A 227 1.32 16.57 -5.81
C TYR A 227 2.57 16.14 -6.60
N GLY A 228 2.63 14.89 -7.08
CA GLY A 228 3.81 14.35 -7.76
C GLY A 228 5.02 14.17 -6.82
N LYS A 229 4.77 13.85 -5.56
CA LYS A 229 5.81 13.80 -4.52
C LYS A 229 5.65 12.56 -3.63
N VAL A 230 6.79 12.13 -3.07
CA VAL A 230 6.83 11.23 -1.92
C VAL A 230 7.44 12.02 -0.75
N PHE A 231 6.72 12.07 0.37
CA PHE A 231 7.20 12.68 1.60
C PHE A 231 7.81 11.61 2.51
N VAL A 232 9.04 11.84 2.95
CA VAL A 232 9.68 10.97 3.95
C VAL A 232 9.43 11.56 5.32
N VAL A 233 8.75 10.80 6.17
CA VAL A 233 8.29 11.25 7.50
C VAL A 233 8.97 10.40 8.57
N GLU A 234 9.67 11.04 9.52
CA GLU A 234 10.26 10.32 10.63
C GLU A 234 9.18 9.87 11.64
N PRO A 235 9.31 8.67 12.23
CA PRO A 235 8.18 8.04 12.95
C PRO A 235 7.91 8.61 14.34
N ARG A 236 8.88 9.31 14.97
CA ARG A 236 8.77 9.75 16.36
C ARG A 236 7.94 11.03 16.50
N LEU A 237 8.30 12.07 15.77
CA LEU A 237 7.66 13.40 15.83
C LEU A 237 6.69 13.65 14.66
N GLY A 238 6.78 12.85 13.59
CA GLY A 238 5.97 13.03 12.39
C GLY A 238 6.47 14.18 11.50
N GLU A 239 7.75 14.53 11.61
CA GLU A 239 8.36 15.58 10.80
C GLU A 239 8.69 15.06 9.40
N VAL A 240 8.41 15.88 8.37
CA VAL A 240 8.88 15.61 7.01
C VAL A 240 10.38 15.93 6.96
N ILE A 241 11.19 14.90 6.75
CA ILE A 241 12.65 15.01 6.75
C ILE A 241 13.27 15.02 5.36
N GLU A 242 12.53 14.57 4.35
CA GLU A 242 12.94 14.60 2.94
C GLU A 242 11.72 14.62 2.03
N VAL A 243 11.86 15.18 0.84
CA VAL A 243 10.84 15.16 -0.22
C VAL A 243 11.48 14.66 -1.50
N ILE A 244 10.88 13.63 -2.09
CA ILE A 244 11.30 13.05 -3.36
C ILE A 244 10.33 13.56 -4.43
N ASP A 245 10.84 14.37 -5.36
CA ASP A 245 10.06 14.89 -6.50
C ASP A 245 10.11 13.90 -7.66
N VAL A 246 8.96 13.57 -8.24
CA VAL A 246 8.90 12.83 -9.49
C VAL A 246 9.32 13.76 -10.62
N PRO A 247 10.21 13.34 -11.52
CA PRO A 247 10.83 14.27 -12.49
C PRO A 247 9.87 14.80 -13.57
N ASP A 248 8.74 14.13 -13.77
CA ASP A 248 7.73 14.52 -14.74
C ASP A 248 6.72 15.47 -14.11
N LYS A 249 6.66 16.72 -14.57
CA LYS A 249 5.79 17.76 -13.99
C LYS A 249 4.29 17.47 -14.14
N GLU A 250 3.90 16.64 -15.10
CA GLU A 250 2.51 16.22 -15.29
C GLU A 250 2.15 14.98 -14.45
N ALA A 251 3.15 14.37 -13.83
CA ALA A 251 2.99 13.21 -12.97
C ALA A 251 2.50 13.63 -11.57
N THR A 252 1.25 14.02 -11.47
CA THR A 252 0.66 14.46 -10.19
C THR A 252 -0.07 13.36 -9.43
N GLY A 253 -0.30 12.20 -10.07
CA GLY A 253 -0.99 11.05 -9.47
C GLY A 253 -0.06 10.08 -8.76
N THR A 254 0.91 10.57 -7.97
CA THR A 254 1.78 9.72 -7.15
C THR A 254 0.96 9.05 -6.07
N ASP A 255 0.73 7.76 -6.23
CA ASP A 255 -0.16 6.97 -5.39
C ASP A 255 0.60 6.10 -4.38
N ASN A 256 1.67 5.43 -4.80
CA ASN A 256 2.40 4.50 -3.94
C ASN A 256 3.90 4.76 -3.93
N ALA A 257 4.51 4.38 -2.78
CA ALA A 257 5.96 4.32 -2.59
C ALA A 257 6.30 3.04 -1.82
N ARG A 258 6.79 2.00 -2.50
CA ARG A 258 7.07 0.68 -1.92
C ARG A 258 8.51 0.25 -2.19
N PHE A 259 9.10 -0.42 -1.22
CA PHE A 259 10.47 -0.92 -1.31
C PHE A 259 10.56 -2.26 -2.01
N GLY A 260 11.70 -2.51 -2.63
CA GLY A 260 12.03 -3.78 -3.26
C GLY A 260 13.44 -3.79 -3.86
N GLY A 261 13.63 -4.63 -4.86
CA GLY A 261 14.94 -4.91 -5.42
C GLY A 261 15.70 -5.99 -4.64
N PRO A 262 16.85 -6.49 -5.17
CA PRO A 262 17.56 -7.63 -4.58
C PRO A 262 18.06 -7.39 -3.15
N ASP A 263 18.36 -6.15 -2.79
CA ASP A 263 18.85 -5.74 -1.49
C ASP A 263 17.82 -4.91 -0.68
N ASN A 264 16.59 -4.83 -1.20
CA ASN A 264 15.49 -4.02 -0.68
C ASN A 264 15.83 -2.51 -0.54
N LYS A 265 16.78 -2.02 -1.34
CA LYS A 265 17.23 -0.61 -1.39
C LYS A 265 16.76 0.13 -2.62
N THR A 266 15.71 -0.33 -3.24
CA THR A 266 15.04 0.39 -4.33
C THR A 266 13.65 0.79 -3.89
N LEU A 267 13.37 2.09 -3.87
CA LEU A 267 12.01 2.59 -3.71
C LEU A 267 11.36 2.64 -5.08
N PHE A 268 10.25 1.96 -5.25
CA PHE A 268 9.39 2.04 -6.43
C PHE A 268 8.26 3.01 -6.16
N ILE A 269 8.01 3.90 -7.12
CA ILE A 269 6.94 4.90 -7.04
C ILE A 269 6.03 4.67 -8.24
N THR A 270 4.75 4.43 -8.01
CA THR A 270 3.73 4.42 -9.04
C THR A 270 3.09 5.80 -9.19
N GLU A 271 2.73 6.11 -10.41
CA GLU A 271 2.06 7.33 -10.80
C GLU A 271 0.90 6.96 -11.73
N GLY A 272 -0.31 7.03 -11.19
CA GLY A 272 -1.49 6.46 -11.83
C GLY A 272 -1.96 7.19 -13.09
N PHE A 273 -1.87 8.53 -13.16
CA PHE A 273 -2.38 9.30 -14.30
C PHE A 273 -1.59 9.06 -15.60
N GLN A 274 -0.25 9.11 -15.52
CA GLN A 274 0.63 8.87 -16.66
C GLN A 274 1.03 7.41 -16.81
N ARG A 275 0.62 6.56 -15.87
CA ARG A 275 0.94 5.12 -15.81
C ARG A 275 2.45 4.87 -15.81
N ASN A 276 3.20 5.70 -15.08
CA ASN A 276 4.63 5.59 -14.94
C ASN A 276 4.99 4.83 -13.66
N ILE A 277 6.04 4.04 -13.74
CA ILE A 277 6.71 3.46 -12.59
C ILE A 277 8.11 4.06 -12.53
N TYR A 278 8.46 4.63 -11.40
CA TYR A 278 9.80 5.15 -11.13
C TYR A 278 10.52 4.27 -10.11
N LYS A 279 11.85 4.33 -10.12
CA LYS A 279 12.73 3.72 -9.14
C LYS A 279 13.72 4.72 -8.59
N VAL A 280 13.99 4.62 -7.29
CA VAL A 280 14.90 5.51 -6.56
C VAL A 280 15.82 4.64 -5.70
N PRO A 281 17.13 4.69 -5.88
CA PRO A 281 18.06 4.05 -4.93
C PRO A 281 17.98 4.76 -3.57
N VAL A 282 17.93 3.98 -2.49
CA VAL A 282 17.89 4.52 -1.12
C VAL A 282 18.98 3.91 -0.26
N SER A 283 19.46 4.68 0.73
CA SER A 283 20.54 4.22 1.61
C SER A 283 20.07 3.24 2.69
N ILE A 284 18.84 3.40 3.18
CA ILE A 284 18.25 2.55 4.20
C ILE A 284 17.34 1.54 3.49
N PRO A 285 17.51 0.22 3.71
CA PRO A 285 16.65 -0.77 3.08
C PRO A 285 15.22 -0.66 3.60
N GLY A 286 14.25 -1.02 2.75
CA GLY A 286 12.85 -1.10 3.13
C GLY A 286 12.57 -2.22 4.13
N LEU A 287 11.48 -2.09 4.85
CA LEU A 287 10.98 -3.12 5.75
C LEU A 287 10.45 -4.30 4.92
N PRO A 288 10.93 -5.54 5.13
CA PRO A 288 10.36 -6.73 4.48
C PRO A 288 8.90 -6.96 4.89
N ILE A 289 8.09 -7.57 4.02
CA ILE A 289 6.69 -7.86 4.30
C ILE A 289 6.43 -9.38 4.22
N PRO A 290 5.93 -10.03 5.29
CA PRO A 290 5.87 -9.49 6.64
C PRO A 290 7.28 -9.28 7.22
N TYR A 291 7.41 -8.31 8.09
CA TYR A 291 8.64 -8.20 8.89
C TYR A 291 8.62 -9.27 9.98
N ILE A 292 9.62 -10.10 10.00
CA ILE A 292 9.83 -11.09 11.06
C ILE A 292 11.07 -10.66 11.82
N PRO A 293 10.95 -10.16 13.06
CA PRO A 293 12.10 -9.79 13.86
C PRO A 293 13.08 -10.96 13.99
N ALA A 294 14.36 -10.70 13.82
CA ALA A 294 15.39 -11.67 14.18
C ALA A 294 15.30 -11.92 15.70
N GLY A 295 14.99 -13.16 16.09
CA GLY A 295 14.83 -13.59 17.48
C GLY A 295 16.12 -13.43 18.31
#